data_4b9c2c19815b8da1b92e65162a97c260
#
_entry.id   4b9c2c19815b8da1b92e65162a97c260
#
_cell.length_a   1.000
_cell.length_b   1.000
_cell.length_c   1.000
_cell.angle_alpha   90.00
_cell.angle_beta   90.00
_cell.angle_gamma   90.00
#
_symmetry.space_group_name_H-M   'P 1'
#
loop_
_entity.id
_entity.type
_entity.pdbx_description
1 polymer ?
#
loop_
_entity_poly.entity_id
_entity_poly.type
_entity_poly.pdbx_seq_one_letter_code
_entity_poly.pdbx_strand_id
1 'polypeptide(L)'
;DGKNEDLFFLSNGHISPVWYSVLARAGYFPVAELGTFRKLSARLQGHPSTDKGLPGIRMASGSLGQGLSVGVGAAQVKKLNNDPSIVYTLHGDGELQEGQIWEAAMYAAANKVDNIIATIDDNGRQIDGDIDQVLSLGDLGQKWQAFGWEVLKMNGHDFDNIRTTMQAAKALTGKGKP
;
A
#
# COMPACT_ATOMS: atom_id res chain seq x y z
N ASP A 1 -15.50 6.22 -8.68
CA ASP A 1 -15.29 7.45 -7.93
C ASP A 1 -14.76 7.19 -6.50
N GLY A 2 -14.64 5.95 -6.09
CA GLY A 2 -14.14 5.53 -4.77
C GLY A 2 -15.20 5.60 -3.66
N LYS A 3 -16.45 5.91 -3.95
CA LYS A 3 -17.52 5.97 -2.98
C LYS A 3 -18.11 4.58 -2.74
N ASN A 4 -18.23 4.18 -1.46
CA ASN A 4 -18.74 2.88 -1.05
C ASN A 4 -17.94 1.69 -1.65
N GLU A 5 -16.65 1.89 -1.88
CA GLU A 5 -15.73 0.83 -2.34
C GLU A 5 -14.42 0.89 -1.56
N ASP A 6 -13.81 -0.25 -1.30
CA ASP A 6 -12.45 -0.29 -0.76
C ASP A 6 -11.47 0.33 -1.77
N LEU A 7 -10.44 1.02 -1.26
CA LEU A 7 -9.40 1.61 -2.10
C LEU A 7 -8.07 0.90 -1.88
N PHE A 8 -7.30 0.72 -2.94
CA PHE A 8 -5.94 0.22 -2.87
C PHE A 8 -4.96 1.21 -3.50
N PHE A 9 -3.90 1.54 -2.77
CA PHE A 9 -2.80 2.37 -3.23
C PHE A 9 -1.49 1.60 -3.20
N LEU A 10 -0.85 1.48 -4.36
CA LEU A 10 0.49 0.92 -4.49
C LEU A 10 1.51 2.02 -4.25
N SER A 11 2.15 2.07 -3.08
CA SER A 11 3.16 3.08 -2.76
C SER A 11 4.51 2.79 -3.43
N ASN A 12 4.98 1.54 -3.34
CA ASN A 12 6.19 1.07 -3.99
C ASN A 12 5.96 0.82 -5.50
N GLY A 13 5.70 1.90 -6.23
CA GLY A 13 5.28 1.87 -7.63
C GLY A 13 6.20 1.15 -8.59
N HIS A 14 7.45 0.85 -8.21
CA HIS A 14 8.39 0.07 -9.03
C HIS A 14 7.98 -1.40 -9.21
N ILE A 15 7.06 -1.93 -8.39
CA ILE A 15 6.48 -3.27 -8.59
C ILE A 15 5.24 -3.24 -9.48
N SER A 16 5.07 -2.20 -10.29
CA SER A 16 3.96 -2.03 -11.23
C SER A 16 3.64 -3.26 -12.09
N PRO A 17 4.61 -4.10 -12.54
CA PRO A 17 4.28 -5.28 -13.35
C PRO A 17 3.33 -6.25 -12.65
N VAL A 18 3.53 -6.51 -11.34
CA VAL A 18 2.62 -7.39 -10.61
C VAL A 18 1.25 -6.73 -10.43
N TRP A 19 1.21 -5.43 -10.14
CA TRP A 19 -0.04 -4.71 -9.99
C TRP A 19 -0.86 -4.68 -11.28
N TYR A 20 -0.24 -4.38 -12.41
CA TYR A 20 -0.91 -4.46 -13.72
C TYR A 20 -1.39 -5.87 -14.04
N SER A 21 -0.60 -6.89 -13.70
CA SER A 21 -0.99 -8.28 -13.92
C SER A 21 -2.22 -8.66 -13.10
N VAL A 22 -2.29 -8.23 -11.83
CA VAL A 22 -3.45 -8.45 -10.95
C VAL A 22 -4.68 -7.74 -11.51
N LEU A 23 -4.57 -6.45 -11.87
CA LEU A 23 -5.68 -5.68 -12.43
C LEU A 23 -6.21 -6.30 -13.74
N ALA A 24 -5.32 -6.70 -14.65
CA ALA A 24 -5.72 -7.35 -15.90
C ALA A 24 -6.43 -8.68 -15.64
N ARG A 25 -5.93 -9.51 -14.71
CA ARG A 25 -6.54 -10.78 -14.32
C ARG A 25 -7.87 -10.60 -13.59
N ALA A 26 -8.03 -9.48 -12.87
CA ALA A 26 -9.29 -9.10 -12.24
C ALA A 26 -10.31 -8.46 -13.23
N GLY A 27 -9.95 -8.31 -14.50
CA GLY A 27 -10.85 -7.83 -15.54
C GLY A 27 -10.91 -6.30 -15.71
N TYR A 28 -10.01 -5.55 -15.10
CA TYR A 28 -9.98 -4.09 -15.24
C TYR A 28 -9.61 -3.62 -16.66
N PHE A 29 -8.79 -4.43 -17.36
CA PHE A 29 -8.42 -4.21 -18.76
C PHE A 29 -7.95 -5.53 -19.40
N PRO A 30 -7.88 -5.62 -20.75
CA PRO A 30 -7.50 -6.86 -21.41
C PRO A 30 -6.10 -7.36 -21.05
N VAL A 31 -5.97 -8.66 -20.74
CA VAL A 31 -4.67 -9.29 -20.42
C VAL A 31 -3.63 -9.09 -21.55
N ALA A 32 -4.07 -9.08 -22.81
CA ALA A 32 -3.19 -8.84 -23.95
C ALA A 32 -2.47 -7.48 -23.88
N GLU A 33 -3.05 -6.49 -23.19
CA GLU A 33 -2.42 -5.16 -23.03
C GLU A 33 -1.14 -5.21 -22.19
N LEU A 34 -0.96 -6.24 -21.35
CA LEU A 34 0.28 -6.44 -20.58
C LEU A 34 1.52 -6.47 -21.49
N GLY A 35 1.39 -6.92 -22.73
CA GLY A 35 2.48 -6.89 -23.72
C GLY A 35 2.92 -5.49 -24.15
N THR A 36 2.23 -4.43 -23.71
CA THR A 36 2.60 -3.03 -23.99
C THR A 36 3.39 -2.37 -22.87
N PHE A 37 3.70 -3.09 -21.79
CA PHE A 37 4.42 -2.57 -20.63
C PHE A 37 5.69 -1.81 -21.05
N ARG A 38 5.83 -0.58 -20.56
CA ARG A 38 6.94 0.36 -20.83
C ARG A 38 7.17 0.69 -22.32
N LYS A 39 6.23 0.40 -23.20
CA LYS A 39 6.31 0.89 -24.59
C LYS A 39 5.93 2.36 -24.65
N LEU A 40 6.48 3.06 -25.64
CA LEU A 40 6.16 4.46 -25.89
C LEU A 40 4.64 4.63 -26.09
N SER A 41 4.08 5.63 -25.46
CA SER A 41 2.62 5.95 -25.51
C SER A 41 1.69 4.87 -24.95
N ALA A 42 2.19 3.77 -24.38
CA ALA A 42 1.34 2.78 -23.72
C ALA A 42 0.80 3.32 -22.39
N ARG A 43 -0.34 2.76 -21.93
CA ARG A 43 -0.90 3.10 -20.60
C ARG A 43 -0.12 2.47 -19.45
N LEU A 44 0.52 1.32 -19.69
CA LEU A 44 1.26 0.56 -18.70
C LEU A 44 2.70 1.09 -18.58
N GLN A 45 2.85 2.16 -17.83
CA GLN A 45 4.14 2.80 -17.60
C GLN A 45 4.99 2.04 -16.57
N GLY A 46 6.29 2.33 -16.49
CA GLY A 46 7.20 1.71 -15.52
C GLY A 46 6.79 1.95 -14.06
N HIS A 47 6.19 3.09 -13.79
CA HIS A 47 5.49 3.40 -12.54
C HIS A 47 4.04 3.75 -12.86
N PRO A 48 3.06 3.39 -12.00
CA PRO A 48 1.66 3.72 -12.24
C PRO A 48 1.45 5.22 -12.29
N SER A 49 0.60 5.65 -13.22
CA SER A 49 0.27 7.07 -13.39
C SER A 49 -1.22 7.22 -13.71
N THR A 50 -1.86 8.17 -13.04
CA THR A 50 -3.31 8.43 -13.17
C THR A 50 -3.66 9.12 -14.48
N ASP A 51 -2.71 9.85 -15.11
CA ASP A 51 -2.90 10.53 -16.39
C ASP A 51 -3.13 9.57 -17.58
N LYS A 52 -2.76 8.31 -17.42
CA LYS A 52 -2.97 7.27 -18.43
C LYS A 52 -4.39 6.69 -18.45
N GLY A 53 -5.22 7.06 -17.48
CA GLY A 53 -6.61 6.61 -17.40
C GLY A 53 -6.78 5.09 -17.28
N LEU A 54 -5.79 4.39 -16.70
CA LEU A 54 -5.88 2.94 -16.50
C LEU A 54 -6.81 2.65 -15.33
N PRO A 55 -7.88 1.84 -15.52
CA PRO A 55 -8.78 1.47 -14.43
C PRO A 55 -8.03 0.78 -13.28
N GLY A 56 -8.39 1.12 -12.04
CA GLY A 56 -7.75 0.58 -10.84
C GLY A 56 -6.52 1.36 -10.36
N ILE A 57 -5.96 2.26 -11.17
CA ILE A 57 -4.86 3.14 -10.77
C ILE A 57 -5.46 4.42 -10.18
N ARG A 58 -5.38 4.57 -8.86
CA ARG A 58 -5.97 5.69 -8.11
C ARG A 58 -4.92 6.73 -7.67
N MET A 59 -3.64 6.40 -7.78
CA MET A 59 -2.52 7.25 -7.39
C MET A 59 -1.35 7.02 -8.35
N ALA A 60 -0.69 8.09 -8.75
CA ALA A 60 0.64 8.00 -9.34
C ALA A 60 1.64 7.65 -8.23
N SER A 61 2.50 6.67 -8.47
CA SER A 61 3.47 6.20 -7.49
C SER A 61 4.86 5.98 -8.11
N GLY A 62 5.86 5.79 -7.24
CA GLY A 62 7.27 5.69 -7.64
C GLY A 62 8.17 6.64 -6.86
N SER A 63 7.65 7.79 -6.40
CA SER A 63 8.26 8.58 -5.34
C SER A 63 7.94 7.91 -4.01
N LEU A 64 8.92 7.20 -3.44
CA LEU A 64 8.72 6.41 -2.23
C LEU A 64 8.35 7.30 -1.02
N GLY A 65 7.64 6.71 -0.06
CA GLY A 65 7.21 7.40 1.16
C GLY A 65 5.90 8.18 1.04
N GLN A 66 5.38 8.42 -0.17
CA GLN A 66 4.19 9.27 -0.38
C GLN A 66 2.86 8.52 -0.14
N GLY A 67 2.83 7.22 -0.46
CA GLY A 67 1.59 6.45 -0.53
C GLY A 67 0.85 6.33 0.79
N LEU A 68 1.57 6.25 1.92
CA LEU A 68 0.93 6.18 3.23
C LEU A 68 0.16 7.46 3.54
N SER A 69 0.74 8.63 3.28
CA SER A 69 0.07 9.93 3.50
C SER A 69 -1.19 10.05 2.64
N VAL A 70 -1.13 9.63 1.38
CA VAL A 70 -2.30 9.61 0.48
C VAL A 70 -3.37 8.65 1.01
N GLY A 71 -2.97 7.44 1.43
CA GLY A 71 -3.87 6.44 2.00
C GLY A 71 -4.56 6.93 3.27
N VAL A 72 -3.81 7.55 4.18
CA VAL A 72 -4.34 8.14 5.43
C VAL A 72 -5.34 9.25 5.12
N GLY A 73 -5.03 10.14 4.15
CA GLY A 73 -5.95 11.18 3.71
C GLY A 73 -7.26 10.60 3.15
N ALA A 74 -7.16 9.59 2.28
CA ALA A 74 -8.33 8.91 1.71
C ALA A 74 -9.17 8.22 2.79
N ALA A 75 -8.53 7.53 3.75
CA ALA A 75 -9.21 6.87 4.86
C ALA A 75 -9.95 7.87 5.76
N GLN A 76 -9.32 9.02 6.02
CA GLN A 76 -9.95 10.08 6.79
C GLN A 76 -11.17 10.67 6.09
N VAL A 77 -11.10 10.90 4.78
CA VAL A 77 -12.26 11.37 3.99
C VAL A 77 -13.41 10.36 4.02
N LYS A 78 -13.12 9.06 3.95
CA LYS A 78 -14.15 8.02 4.11
C LYS A 78 -14.83 8.11 5.47
N LYS A 79 -14.06 8.23 6.56
CA LYS A 79 -14.63 8.41 7.90
C LYS A 79 -15.51 9.66 8.00
N LEU A 80 -15.07 10.79 7.47
CA LEU A 80 -15.83 12.04 7.46
C LEU A 80 -17.16 11.91 6.70
N ASN A 81 -17.20 11.07 5.68
CA ASN A 81 -18.40 10.82 4.88
C ASN A 81 -19.24 9.64 5.39
N ASN A 82 -18.89 9.04 6.55
CA ASN A 82 -19.52 7.82 7.06
C ASN A 82 -19.48 6.64 6.04
N ASP A 83 -18.46 6.58 5.21
CA ASP A 83 -18.20 5.48 4.29
C ASP A 83 -17.43 4.38 5.03
N PRO A 84 -18.00 3.17 5.22
CA PRO A 84 -17.37 2.10 6.00
C PRO A 84 -16.25 1.37 5.26
N SER A 85 -15.97 1.76 4.01
CA SER A 85 -14.96 1.09 3.19
C SER A 85 -13.55 1.29 3.74
N ILE A 86 -12.70 0.33 3.47
CA ILE A 86 -11.32 0.27 3.96
C ILE A 86 -10.36 0.80 2.90
N VAL A 87 -9.30 1.44 3.35
CA VAL A 87 -8.18 1.83 2.50
C VAL A 87 -7.01 0.89 2.76
N TYR A 88 -6.46 0.34 1.68
CA TYR A 88 -5.27 -0.53 1.70
C TYR A 88 -4.11 0.20 1.06
N THR A 89 -2.93 0.07 1.65
CA THR A 89 -1.67 0.54 1.06
C THR A 89 -0.64 -0.56 1.06
N LEU A 90 0.23 -0.59 0.05
CA LEU A 90 1.35 -1.55 -0.02
C LEU A 90 2.66 -0.78 -0.17
N HIS A 91 3.61 -1.10 0.68
CA HIS A 91 4.92 -0.46 0.80
C HIS A 91 6.03 -1.49 0.73
N GLY A 92 7.23 -1.07 0.31
CA GLY A 92 8.45 -1.84 0.51
C GLY A 92 9.13 -1.46 1.83
N ASP A 93 9.96 -2.35 2.37
CA ASP A 93 10.75 -2.10 3.58
C ASP A 93 11.77 -0.96 3.38
N GLY A 94 12.50 -0.95 2.24
CA GLY A 94 13.40 0.16 1.91
C GLY A 94 12.69 1.52 1.82
N GLU A 95 11.42 1.54 1.45
CA GLU A 95 10.59 2.74 1.45
C GLU A 95 10.39 3.31 2.87
N LEU A 96 10.44 2.48 3.89
CA LEU A 96 10.25 2.90 5.28
C LEU A 96 11.46 3.66 5.84
N GLN A 97 12.54 3.80 5.09
CA GLN A 97 13.63 4.71 5.39
C GLN A 97 13.24 6.18 5.17
N GLU A 98 12.17 6.44 4.43
CA GLU A 98 11.63 7.77 4.22
C GLU A 98 10.94 8.31 5.50
N GLY A 99 11.38 9.48 5.98
CA GLY A 99 10.83 10.10 7.20
C GLY A 99 9.34 10.37 7.14
N GLN A 100 8.81 10.69 5.97
CA GLN A 100 7.39 10.95 5.76
C GLN A 100 6.48 9.76 6.11
N ILE A 101 6.95 8.53 5.99
CA ILE A 101 6.20 7.34 6.45
C ILE A 101 5.88 7.47 7.94
N TRP A 102 6.87 7.83 8.75
CA TRP A 102 6.71 7.93 10.20
C TRP A 102 5.88 9.14 10.62
N GLU A 103 5.96 10.24 9.88
CA GLU A 103 5.07 11.39 10.07
C GLU A 103 3.60 10.99 9.82
N ALA A 104 3.33 10.28 8.71
CA ALA A 104 2.00 9.78 8.39
C ALA A 104 1.52 8.75 9.41
N ALA A 105 2.41 7.85 9.89
CA ALA A 105 2.08 6.86 10.90
C ALA A 105 1.65 7.51 12.22
N MET A 106 2.39 8.52 12.71
CA MET A 106 2.01 9.30 13.90
C MET A 106 0.66 9.98 13.72
N TYR A 107 0.46 10.63 12.58
CA TYR A 107 -0.78 11.32 12.29
C TYR A 107 -1.98 10.37 12.31
N ALA A 108 -1.86 9.22 11.64
CA ALA A 108 -2.93 8.23 11.58
C ALA A 108 -3.33 7.71 12.96
N ALA A 109 -2.34 7.37 13.79
CA ALA A 109 -2.59 6.91 15.16
C ALA A 109 -3.22 7.99 16.04
N ALA A 110 -2.67 9.22 16.02
CA ALA A 110 -3.16 10.35 16.80
C ALA A 110 -4.62 10.70 16.44
N ASN A 111 -4.99 10.60 15.17
CA ASN A 111 -6.33 10.90 14.67
C ASN A 111 -7.24 9.67 14.57
N LYS A 112 -6.81 8.51 15.07
CA LYS A 112 -7.57 7.25 15.05
C LYS A 112 -8.13 6.93 13.67
N VAL A 113 -7.26 7.02 12.65
CA VAL A 113 -7.60 6.65 11.27
C VAL A 113 -7.56 5.13 11.18
N ASP A 114 -8.59 4.48 11.68
CA ASP A 114 -8.68 3.04 11.95
C ASP A 114 -9.35 2.22 10.85
N ASN A 115 -9.59 2.83 9.70
CA ASN A 115 -10.11 2.20 8.49
C ASN A 115 -9.02 2.10 7.39
N ILE A 116 -7.76 1.99 7.78
CA ILE A 116 -6.62 1.78 6.90
C ILE A 116 -5.87 0.50 7.28
N ILE A 117 -5.42 -0.25 6.28
CA ILE A 117 -4.52 -1.40 6.43
C ILE A 117 -3.29 -1.13 5.58
N ALA A 118 -2.15 -0.91 6.22
CA ALA A 118 -0.87 -0.75 5.56
C ALA A 118 -0.13 -2.09 5.56
N THR A 119 0.22 -2.59 4.38
CA THR A 119 1.01 -3.81 4.22
C THR A 119 2.44 -3.44 3.87
N ILE A 120 3.39 -4.08 4.52
CA ILE A 120 4.83 -3.90 4.27
C ILE A 120 5.37 -5.20 3.67
N ASP A 121 5.99 -5.12 2.50
CA ASP A 121 6.81 -6.19 1.95
C ASP A 121 8.20 -6.11 2.60
N ASP A 122 8.34 -6.87 3.71
CA ASP A 122 9.56 -6.93 4.51
C ASP A 122 10.48 -8.04 3.96
N ASN A 123 11.03 -7.78 2.77
CA ASN A 123 11.85 -8.75 2.04
C ASN A 123 13.36 -8.61 2.35
N GLY A 124 13.77 -7.62 3.15
CA GLY A 124 15.13 -7.36 3.58
C GLY A 124 16.02 -6.77 2.48
N ARG A 125 15.45 -6.31 1.36
CA ARG A 125 16.23 -5.84 0.22
C ARG A 125 15.71 -4.54 -0.38
N GLN A 126 16.67 -3.73 -0.82
CA GLN A 126 16.44 -2.54 -1.64
C GLN A 126 17.41 -2.53 -2.83
N ILE A 127 17.29 -1.55 -3.74
CA ILE A 127 18.10 -1.47 -4.97
C ILE A 127 19.60 -1.56 -4.66
N ASP A 128 20.06 -0.91 -3.58
CA ASP A 128 21.47 -0.79 -3.24
C ASP A 128 22.02 -1.98 -2.45
N GLY A 129 21.19 -2.95 -2.09
CA GLY A 129 21.61 -4.15 -1.35
C GLY A 129 20.66 -4.56 -0.22
N ASP A 130 21.22 -5.25 0.75
CA ASP A 130 20.48 -5.67 1.94
C ASP A 130 20.16 -4.46 2.82
N ILE A 131 18.92 -4.37 3.33
CA ILE A 131 18.44 -3.25 4.16
C ILE A 131 19.38 -2.99 5.33
N ASP A 132 19.81 -4.03 6.04
CA ASP A 132 20.65 -3.89 7.22
C ASP A 132 22.06 -3.37 6.90
N GLN A 133 22.53 -3.52 5.67
CA GLN A 133 23.82 -3.01 5.23
C GLN A 133 23.74 -1.57 4.72
N VAL A 134 22.61 -1.17 4.17
CA VAL A 134 22.41 0.18 3.63
C VAL A 134 21.96 1.14 4.74
N LEU A 135 20.81 0.87 5.35
CA LEU A 135 20.27 1.63 6.47
C LEU A 135 19.29 0.75 7.25
N SER A 136 19.77 0.12 8.30
CA SER A 136 18.95 -0.81 9.09
C SER A 136 17.74 -0.12 9.70
N LEU A 137 16.59 -0.77 9.55
CA LEU A 137 15.32 -0.33 10.14
C LEU A 137 15.08 -0.95 11.53
N GLY A 138 15.91 -1.89 11.97
CA GLY A 138 15.69 -2.63 13.20
C GLY A 138 14.39 -3.43 13.18
N ASP A 139 13.75 -3.63 14.34
CA ASP A 139 12.47 -4.34 14.42
C ASP A 139 11.32 -3.44 13.96
N LEU A 140 10.87 -3.63 12.72
CA LEU A 140 9.76 -2.88 12.14
C LEU A 140 8.46 -3.09 12.92
N GLY A 141 8.19 -4.29 13.40
CA GLY A 141 6.98 -4.56 14.17
C GLY A 141 6.91 -3.72 15.44
N GLN A 142 8.01 -3.67 16.20
CA GLN A 142 8.08 -2.85 17.40
C GLN A 142 7.99 -1.35 17.08
N LYS A 143 8.60 -0.89 15.98
CA LYS A 143 8.49 0.51 15.55
C LYS A 143 7.05 0.90 15.27
N TRP A 144 6.34 0.13 14.44
CA TRP A 144 4.95 0.42 14.13
C TRP A 144 4.05 0.40 15.38
N GLN A 145 4.28 -0.56 16.29
CA GLN A 145 3.58 -0.61 17.58
C GLN A 145 3.87 0.64 18.44
N ALA A 146 5.13 1.10 18.47
CA ALA A 146 5.51 2.31 19.20
C ALA A 146 4.84 3.58 18.62
N PHE A 147 4.56 3.59 17.30
CA PHE A 147 3.77 4.63 16.65
C PHE A 147 2.24 4.46 16.84
N GLY A 148 1.80 3.47 17.62
CA GLY A 148 0.40 3.28 18.00
C GLY A 148 -0.43 2.43 17.04
N TRP A 149 0.22 1.74 16.08
CA TRP A 149 -0.44 0.85 15.14
C TRP A 149 -0.64 -0.55 15.72
N GLU A 150 -1.72 -1.21 15.29
CA GLU A 150 -1.87 -2.65 15.50
C GLU A 150 -1.06 -3.41 14.43
N VAL A 151 -0.25 -4.38 14.85
CA VAL A 151 0.69 -5.06 13.95
C VAL A 151 0.41 -6.55 13.89
N LEU A 152 0.20 -7.05 12.68
CA LEU A 152 0.09 -8.47 12.37
C LEU A 152 1.26 -8.88 11.47
N LYS A 153 1.80 -10.08 11.69
CA LYS A 153 2.84 -10.66 10.83
C LYS A 153 2.27 -11.82 10.02
N MET A 154 2.67 -11.92 8.76
CA MET A 154 2.25 -13.02 7.88
C MET A 154 3.42 -13.51 7.02
N ASN A 155 3.31 -14.77 6.59
CA ASN A 155 4.19 -15.30 5.55
C ASN A 155 3.63 -14.89 4.17
N GLY A 156 4.28 -13.96 3.49
CA GLY A 156 3.88 -13.45 2.17
C GLY A 156 3.95 -14.49 1.04
N HIS A 157 4.49 -15.69 1.30
CA HIS A 157 4.54 -16.81 0.34
C HIS A 157 3.53 -17.93 0.64
N ASP A 158 2.62 -17.73 1.61
CA ASP A 158 1.57 -18.65 1.99
C ASP A 158 0.19 -17.98 1.84
N PHE A 159 -0.56 -18.36 0.82
CA PHE A 159 -1.87 -17.75 0.53
C PHE A 159 -2.90 -17.95 1.65
N ASP A 160 -2.87 -19.07 2.36
CA ASP A 160 -3.79 -19.30 3.47
C ASP A 160 -3.43 -18.41 4.67
N ASN A 161 -2.14 -18.24 4.92
CA ASN A 161 -1.66 -17.34 5.97
C ASN A 161 -1.98 -15.88 5.61
N ILE A 162 -1.73 -15.44 4.36
CA ILE A 162 -2.11 -14.11 3.88
C ILE A 162 -3.61 -13.88 4.09
N ARG A 163 -4.46 -14.79 3.60
CA ARG A 163 -5.92 -14.67 3.70
C ARG A 163 -6.38 -14.55 5.14
N THR A 164 -5.89 -15.41 6.01
CA THR A 164 -6.28 -15.43 7.43
C THR A 164 -5.86 -14.15 8.13
N THR A 165 -4.62 -13.69 7.89
CA THR A 165 -4.10 -12.45 8.49
C THR A 165 -4.84 -11.22 7.97
N MET A 166 -5.14 -11.14 6.67
CA MET A 166 -5.92 -10.03 6.12
C MET A 166 -7.35 -10.00 6.65
N GLN A 167 -7.97 -11.16 6.88
CA GLN A 167 -9.28 -11.24 7.55
C GLN A 167 -9.22 -10.74 8.99
N ALA A 168 -8.16 -11.10 9.73
CA ALA A 168 -7.92 -10.60 11.08
C ALA A 168 -7.71 -9.07 11.09
N ALA A 169 -6.90 -8.55 10.16
CA ALA A 169 -6.71 -7.11 10.01
C ALA A 169 -8.02 -6.37 9.73
N LYS A 170 -8.84 -6.89 8.80
CA LYS A 170 -10.18 -6.32 8.52
C LYS A 170 -11.07 -6.30 9.77
N ALA A 171 -11.01 -7.34 10.59
CA ALA A 171 -11.78 -7.40 11.84
C ALA A 171 -11.31 -6.41 12.92
N LEU A 172 -10.13 -5.83 12.77
CA LEU A 172 -9.58 -4.79 13.66
C LEU A 172 -9.95 -3.37 13.22
N THR A 173 -10.35 -3.16 11.97
CA THR A 173 -10.76 -1.82 11.50
C THR A 173 -11.94 -1.28 12.29
N GLY A 174 -12.00 0.04 12.47
CA GLY A 174 -13.06 0.70 13.26
C GLY A 174 -12.90 0.59 14.76
N LYS A 175 -11.76 0.09 15.27
CA LYS A 175 -11.51 -0.09 16.72
C LYS A 175 -10.60 0.96 17.35
N GLY A 176 -10.36 2.06 16.64
CA GLY A 176 -9.64 3.22 17.14
C GLY A 176 -8.12 3.19 16.99
N LYS A 177 -7.58 2.17 16.31
CA LYS A 177 -6.16 2.10 15.93
C LYS A 177 -6.03 1.75 14.45
N PRO A 178 -5.07 2.38 13.74
CA PRO A 178 -4.69 1.91 12.41
C PRO A 178 -3.94 0.60 12.47
#